data_3ce5cffd3b475749ebcfe95350ecf920
#
_entry.id   3ce5cffd3b475749ebcfe95350ecf920
#
_cell.length_a   1.000
_cell.length_b   1.000
_cell.length_c   1.000
_cell.angle_alpha   90.00
_cell.angle_beta   90.00
_cell.angle_gamma   90.00
#
_symmetry.space_group_name_H-M   'P 1'
#
loop_
_entity.id
_entity.type
_entity.pdbx_description
1 polymer ?
#
loop_
_entity_poly.entity_id
_entity_poly.type
_entity_poly.pdbx_seq_one_letter_code
_entity_poly.pdbx_strand_id
1 'polypeptide(L)'
;LIGADERTGDILGQFFSEGLPPGACLQLLNFASPRIGAVVAPWFARRYEQGGIYEEMARERAARLYDLVWRSGSAHAPFHARMARVVISLGVPVPGPVTDAELAECREGLLGMLRSLGLEAHAMPPAALIDLVDELTSPTTARDADGAEWNPLEPLDAQAIRHDIELEVADDRLLLRTERFREIGRDRAGNPEVGECYPDRFDIRHYAVRTMPERWAPWECARLIGDMFTDKLRFPCPTATMLCLVYPDQEAASARAGYKFMRTTSLSQTRSARFLPRLAEQSAEWQHVQAELQAGKKLVKVFYGLTSFSPLGQGDAHERLIKAIYK
;
A
#
# COMPACT_ATOMS: atom_id res chain seq x y z
N LEU A 1 -0.60 13.49 6.79
CA LEU A 1 0.30 13.97 7.83
C LEU A 1 0.83 15.35 7.43
N ILE A 2 0.00 16.35 7.62
CA ILE A 2 0.44 17.74 7.57
C ILE A 2 1.10 17.99 8.92
N GLY A 3 2.43 17.96 9.00
CA GLY A 3 3.18 18.33 10.18
C GLY A 3 3.89 17.19 10.90
N ALA A 4 4.65 16.35 10.18
CA ALA A 4 5.68 15.55 10.83
C ALA A 4 6.71 16.54 11.41
N ASP A 5 6.80 16.59 12.72
CA ASP A 5 7.72 17.42 13.48
C ASP A 5 8.89 16.57 14.01
N GLU A 6 9.82 17.21 14.70
CA GLU A 6 10.98 16.54 15.32
C GLU A 6 10.52 15.45 16.31
N ARG A 7 9.45 15.71 17.07
CA ARG A 7 8.86 14.74 18.00
C ARG A 7 8.38 13.48 17.29
N THR A 8 7.77 13.61 16.12
CA THR A 8 7.38 12.48 15.26
C THR A 8 8.62 11.65 14.87
N GLY A 9 9.71 12.34 14.51
CA GLY A 9 10.98 11.70 14.20
C GLY A 9 11.57 10.93 15.39
N ASP A 10 11.52 11.50 16.60
CA ASP A 10 12.01 10.87 17.82
C ASP A 10 11.21 9.61 18.17
N ILE A 11 9.87 9.68 18.12
CA ILE A 11 9.00 8.53 18.41
C ILE A 11 9.28 7.38 17.44
N LEU A 12 9.37 7.67 16.14
CA LEU A 12 9.71 6.68 15.12
C LEU A 12 11.13 6.13 15.32
N GLY A 13 12.08 7.02 15.61
CA GLY A 13 13.47 6.65 15.86
C GLY A 13 13.61 5.68 17.04
N GLN A 14 12.93 5.95 18.15
CA GLN A 14 12.91 5.06 19.31
C GLN A 14 12.32 3.69 18.98
N PHE A 15 11.17 3.65 18.29
CA PHE A 15 10.57 2.38 17.89
C PHE A 15 11.50 1.55 17.00
N PHE A 16 12.15 2.17 16.00
CA PHE A 16 13.08 1.48 15.12
C PHE A 16 14.41 1.11 15.77
N SER A 17 14.80 1.78 16.86
CA SER A 17 16.05 1.45 17.56
C SER A 17 15.89 0.28 18.54
N GLU A 18 14.74 0.13 19.17
CA GLU A 18 14.55 -0.79 20.31
C GLU A 18 13.37 -1.77 20.11
N GLY A 19 12.40 -1.42 19.24
CA GLY A 19 11.13 -2.12 19.16
C GLY A 19 11.06 -3.29 18.16
N LEU A 20 12.07 -3.49 17.31
CA LEU A 20 12.03 -4.52 16.27
C LEU A 20 13.11 -5.58 16.44
N PRO A 21 12.76 -6.87 16.44
CA PRO A 21 13.74 -7.94 16.48
C PRO A 21 14.52 -8.06 15.15
N PRO A 22 15.75 -8.62 15.18
CA PRO A 22 16.53 -8.87 13.98
C PRO A 22 15.78 -9.74 12.97
N GLY A 23 15.81 -9.35 11.72
CA GLY A 23 15.09 -10.04 10.63
C GLY A 23 13.64 -9.62 10.48
N ALA A 24 13.09 -8.81 11.38
CA ALA A 24 11.72 -8.31 11.26
C ALA A 24 11.52 -7.54 9.95
N CYS A 25 10.34 -7.72 9.39
CA CYS A 25 9.86 -7.01 8.21
C CYS A 25 8.58 -6.26 8.56
N LEU A 26 8.63 -4.93 8.50
CA LEU A 26 7.47 -4.07 8.65
C LEU A 26 7.02 -3.63 7.26
N GLN A 27 5.78 -3.95 6.90
CA GLN A 27 5.19 -3.57 5.63
C GLN A 27 4.05 -2.58 5.87
N LEU A 28 4.10 -1.46 5.18
CA LEU A 28 3.04 -0.46 5.17
C LEU A 28 2.38 -0.49 3.79
N LEU A 29 1.18 -1.02 3.75
CA LEU A 29 0.33 -1.03 2.57
C LEU A 29 -0.62 0.17 2.64
N ASN A 30 -0.58 1.04 1.65
CA ASN A 30 -1.60 2.06 1.43
C ASN A 30 -2.34 1.72 0.15
N PHE A 31 -3.60 1.33 0.30
CA PHE A 31 -4.46 0.90 -0.80
C PHE A 31 -5.56 1.92 -1.06
N ALA A 32 -5.50 2.55 -2.23
CA ALA A 32 -6.56 3.42 -2.76
C ALA A 32 -7.61 2.53 -3.44
N SER A 33 -8.49 1.97 -2.62
CA SER A 33 -9.48 0.97 -3.00
C SER A 33 -10.61 1.53 -3.86
N PRO A 34 -11.08 0.78 -4.86
CA PRO A 34 -12.29 1.09 -5.61
C PRO A 34 -13.58 0.79 -4.83
N ARG A 35 -13.52 0.07 -3.71
CA ARG A 35 -14.70 -0.37 -2.93
C ARG A 35 -15.30 0.75 -2.11
N ILE A 36 -16.02 1.66 -2.76
CA ILE A 36 -16.76 2.75 -2.08
C ILE A 36 -18.16 2.33 -1.59
N GLY A 37 -18.55 1.09 -1.84
CA GLY A 37 -19.89 0.56 -1.51
C GLY A 37 -20.26 0.71 -0.04
N ALA A 38 -19.32 0.53 0.88
CA ALA A 38 -19.54 0.72 2.32
C ALA A 38 -20.06 2.13 2.70
N VAL A 39 -19.71 3.14 1.89
CA VAL A 39 -20.19 4.52 2.09
C VAL A 39 -21.46 4.79 1.28
N VAL A 40 -21.52 4.28 0.06
CA VAL A 40 -22.62 4.56 -0.87
C VAL A 40 -23.88 3.77 -0.50
N ALA A 41 -23.77 2.49 -0.12
CA ALA A 41 -24.92 1.62 0.13
C ALA A 41 -25.83 2.11 1.27
N PRO A 42 -25.34 2.50 2.47
CA PRO A 42 -26.22 3.01 3.53
C PRO A 42 -26.91 4.33 3.16
N TRP A 43 -26.23 5.16 2.35
CA TRP A 43 -26.81 6.41 1.83
C TRP A 43 -27.91 6.11 0.80
N PHE A 44 -27.69 5.12 -0.06
CA PHE A 44 -28.62 4.69 -1.10
C PHE A 44 -29.86 4.04 -0.49
N ALA A 45 -29.71 3.06 0.41
CA ALA A 45 -30.81 2.29 0.98
C ALA A 45 -31.92 3.18 1.58
N ARG A 46 -31.55 4.17 2.41
CA ARG A 46 -32.49 5.08 3.05
C ARG A 46 -33.35 5.89 2.09
N ARG A 47 -32.85 6.18 0.89
CA ARG A 47 -33.55 6.96 -0.13
C ARG A 47 -34.35 6.06 -1.07
N TYR A 48 -33.81 4.88 -1.33
CA TYR A 48 -34.48 3.85 -2.12
C TYR A 48 -35.79 3.40 -1.47
N GLU A 49 -35.79 3.20 -0.15
CA GLU A 49 -36.97 2.82 0.62
C GLU A 49 -38.11 3.86 0.56
N GLN A 50 -37.82 5.11 0.28
CA GLN A 50 -38.85 6.15 0.13
C GLN A 50 -39.63 6.05 -1.18
N GLY A 51 -39.11 5.35 -2.19
CA GLY A 51 -39.73 5.15 -3.49
C GLY A 51 -39.88 6.42 -4.33
N GLY A 52 -40.51 6.27 -5.51
CA GLY A 52 -40.83 7.37 -6.41
C GLY A 52 -39.60 8.14 -6.89
N ILE A 53 -39.68 9.47 -6.90
CA ILE A 53 -38.57 10.34 -7.38
C ILE A 53 -37.31 10.20 -6.56
N TYR A 54 -37.43 9.91 -5.27
CA TYR A 54 -36.24 9.73 -4.39
C TYR A 54 -35.48 8.46 -4.74
N GLU A 55 -36.17 7.40 -5.10
CA GLU A 55 -35.57 6.15 -5.59
C GLU A 55 -34.80 6.38 -6.89
N GLU A 56 -35.43 7.05 -7.89
CA GLU A 56 -34.80 7.34 -9.17
C GLU A 56 -33.53 8.21 -9.00
N MET A 57 -33.66 9.30 -8.25
CA MET A 57 -32.51 10.16 -7.94
C MET A 57 -31.38 9.41 -7.19
N ALA A 58 -31.74 8.51 -6.29
CA ALA A 58 -30.76 7.72 -5.55
C ALA A 58 -30.01 6.75 -6.47
N ARG A 59 -30.71 6.09 -7.41
CA ARG A 59 -30.09 5.20 -8.40
C ARG A 59 -29.11 5.93 -9.30
N GLU A 60 -29.52 7.05 -9.90
CA GLU A 60 -28.63 7.83 -10.77
C GLU A 60 -27.41 8.35 -10.02
N ARG A 61 -27.60 8.84 -8.79
CA ARG A 61 -26.50 9.37 -8.00
C ARG A 61 -25.53 8.28 -7.53
N ALA A 62 -26.04 7.12 -7.12
CA ALA A 62 -25.20 5.97 -6.78
C ALA A 62 -24.41 5.49 -8.01
N ALA A 63 -25.06 5.35 -9.16
CA ALA A 63 -24.40 4.97 -10.41
C ALA A 63 -23.27 5.95 -10.76
N ARG A 64 -23.53 7.26 -10.66
CA ARG A 64 -22.50 8.29 -10.88
C ARG A 64 -21.35 8.20 -9.88
N LEU A 65 -21.61 7.96 -8.60
CA LEU A 65 -20.56 7.81 -7.58
C LEU A 65 -19.65 6.59 -7.88
N TYR A 66 -20.25 5.49 -8.29
CA TYR A 66 -19.49 4.30 -8.69
C TYR A 66 -18.67 4.52 -9.97
N ASP A 67 -19.22 5.28 -10.93
CA ASP A 67 -18.49 5.63 -12.15
C ASP A 67 -17.25 6.51 -11.85
N LEU A 68 -17.33 7.37 -10.84
CA LEU A 68 -16.21 8.22 -10.39
C LEU A 68 -14.98 7.44 -9.88
N VAL A 69 -15.11 6.15 -9.62
CA VAL A 69 -13.97 5.30 -9.27
C VAL A 69 -13.03 5.13 -10.47
N TRP A 70 -13.61 4.98 -11.65
CA TRP A 70 -12.90 4.62 -12.88
C TRP A 70 -12.74 5.80 -13.84
N ARG A 71 -13.63 6.76 -13.78
CA ARG A 71 -13.66 7.95 -14.64
C ARG A 71 -13.52 9.21 -13.82
N SER A 72 -12.85 10.19 -14.37
CA SER A 72 -12.72 11.49 -13.71
C SER A 72 -14.07 12.19 -13.62
N GLY A 73 -14.37 12.77 -12.46
CA GLY A 73 -15.66 13.39 -12.18
C GLY A 73 -15.95 14.66 -12.97
N SER A 74 -14.93 15.40 -13.41
CA SER A 74 -15.07 16.66 -14.14
C SER A 74 -13.78 17.00 -14.86
N ALA A 75 -13.90 17.64 -16.02
CA ALA A 75 -12.75 18.19 -16.74
C ALA A 75 -12.10 19.38 -16.00
N HIS A 76 -12.86 20.12 -15.19
CA HIS A 76 -12.36 21.28 -14.44
C HIS A 76 -11.87 20.96 -13.04
N ALA A 77 -12.37 19.89 -12.45
CA ALA A 77 -11.95 19.39 -11.15
C ALA A 77 -11.89 17.86 -11.20
N PRO A 78 -10.90 17.29 -11.87
CA PRO A 78 -10.80 15.87 -12.00
C PRO A 78 -10.51 15.24 -10.64
N PHE A 79 -11.28 14.24 -10.25
CA PHE A 79 -11.06 13.42 -9.06
C PHE A 79 -11.60 12.01 -9.27
N HIS A 80 -11.09 11.07 -8.49
CA HIS A 80 -11.59 9.70 -8.45
C HIS A 80 -12.07 9.39 -7.04
N ALA A 81 -13.24 8.75 -6.93
CA ALA A 81 -13.76 8.28 -5.67
C ALA A 81 -13.03 6.99 -5.26
N ARG A 82 -12.35 6.99 -4.11
CA ARG A 82 -11.63 5.84 -3.58
C ARG A 82 -11.64 5.83 -2.06
N MET A 83 -11.57 4.64 -1.49
CA MET A 83 -11.38 4.45 -0.06
C MET A 83 -9.90 4.22 0.21
N ALA A 84 -9.29 5.07 1.04
CA ALA A 84 -7.92 4.83 1.50
C ALA A 84 -7.93 3.81 2.64
N ARG A 85 -7.16 2.73 2.46
CA ARG A 85 -6.88 1.74 3.51
C ARG A 85 -5.40 1.72 3.79
N VAL A 86 -5.01 1.92 5.03
CA VAL A 86 -3.63 1.78 5.50
C VAL A 86 -3.55 0.56 6.39
N VAL A 87 -2.73 -0.40 5.98
CA VAL A 87 -2.51 -1.64 6.72
C VAL A 87 -1.03 -1.77 7.02
N ILE A 88 -0.70 -2.06 8.27
CA ILE A 88 0.67 -2.30 8.70
C ILE A 88 0.76 -3.76 9.11
N SER A 89 1.68 -4.51 8.49
CA SER A 89 1.99 -5.89 8.87
C SER A 89 3.41 -5.99 9.42
N LEU A 90 3.55 -6.75 10.49
CA LEU A 90 4.82 -7.09 11.09
C LEU A 90 5.06 -8.58 10.92
N GLY A 91 6.12 -8.93 10.21
CA GLY A 91 6.54 -10.31 9.97
C GLY A 91 7.91 -10.57 10.56
N VAL A 92 8.14 -11.80 10.99
CA VAL A 92 9.45 -12.29 11.45
C VAL A 92 9.79 -13.58 10.71
N PRO A 93 11.07 -13.91 10.48
CA PRO A 93 11.45 -15.17 9.84
C PRO A 93 11.03 -16.38 10.66
N VAL A 94 10.50 -17.43 10.00
CA VAL A 94 10.18 -18.73 10.61
C VAL A 94 10.92 -19.81 9.80
N PRO A 95 11.67 -20.73 10.45
CA PRO A 95 12.01 -20.73 11.87
C PRO A 95 12.94 -19.57 12.25
N GLY A 96 12.76 -19.02 13.44
CA GLY A 96 13.54 -17.88 13.95
C GLY A 96 13.57 -17.87 15.48
N PRO A 97 14.40 -16.99 16.06
CA PRO A 97 14.55 -16.88 17.51
C PRO A 97 13.37 -16.20 18.20
N VAL A 98 12.44 -15.59 17.43
CA VAL A 98 11.35 -14.78 17.96
C VAL A 98 10.17 -15.67 18.34
N THR A 99 9.72 -15.57 19.55
CA THR A 99 8.55 -16.29 20.08
C THR A 99 7.25 -15.53 19.79
N ASP A 100 6.11 -16.21 19.86
CA ASP A 100 4.79 -15.59 19.70
C ASP A 100 4.54 -14.50 20.74
N ALA A 101 5.07 -14.67 21.97
CA ALA A 101 4.95 -13.66 23.03
C ALA A 101 5.73 -12.38 22.69
N GLU A 102 6.96 -12.50 22.20
CA GLU A 102 7.77 -11.35 21.74
C GLU A 102 7.13 -10.67 20.54
N LEU A 103 6.55 -11.43 19.62
CA LEU A 103 5.82 -10.85 18.47
C LEU A 103 4.58 -10.08 18.94
N ALA A 104 3.85 -10.61 19.93
CA ALA A 104 2.72 -9.91 20.52
C ALA A 104 3.15 -8.61 21.23
N GLU A 105 4.27 -8.61 21.94
CA GLU A 105 4.85 -7.43 22.56
C GLU A 105 5.25 -6.37 21.51
N CYS A 106 5.92 -6.77 20.43
CA CYS A 106 6.22 -5.88 19.30
C CYS A 106 4.95 -5.26 18.70
N ARG A 107 3.88 -6.04 18.55
CA ARG A 107 2.59 -5.54 18.07
C ARG A 107 2.00 -4.47 19.00
N GLU A 108 1.99 -4.72 20.31
CA GLU A 108 1.50 -3.74 21.28
C GLU A 108 2.39 -2.49 21.32
N GLY A 109 3.69 -2.63 21.19
CA GLY A 109 4.63 -1.51 21.02
C GLY A 109 4.32 -0.68 19.78
N LEU A 110 4.06 -1.32 18.65
CA LEU A 110 3.65 -0.67 17.40
C LEU A 110 2.33 0.10 17.57
N LEU A 111 1.32 -0.52 18.19
CA LEU A 111 0.04 0.14 18.47
C LEU A 111 0.21 1.33 19.42
N GLY A 112 1.05 1.20 20.44
CA GLY A 112 1.40 2.28 21.36
C GLY A 112 2.07 3.46 20.66
N MET A 113 3.03 3.18 19.78
CA MET A 113 3.68 4.19 18.96
C MET A 113 2.68 4.93 18.06
N LEU A 114 1.80 4.21 17.36
CA LEU A 114 0.80 4.83 16.49
C LEU A 114 -0.16 5.72 17.27
N ARG A 115 -0.60 5.30 18.46
CA ARG A 115 -1.42 6.13 19.37
C ARG A 115 -0.68 7.39 19.81
N SER A 116 0.62 7.29 20.11
CA SER A 116 1.45 8.45 20.49
C SER A 116 1.59 9.47 19.36
N LEU A 117 1.45 9.01 18.10
CA LEU A 117 1.39 9.85 16.92
C LEU A 117 -0.03 10.39 16.62
N GLY A 118 -1.01 10.09 17.48
CA GLY A 118 -2.41 10.49 17.26
C GLY A 118 -3.13 9.69 16.18
N LEU A 119 -2.61 8.50 15.83
CA LEU A 119 -3.23 7.61 14.85
C LEU A 119 -4.04 6.54 15.56
N GLU A 120 -5.32 6.40 15.18
CA GLU A 120 -6.15 5.30 15.62
C GLU A 120 -5.78 4.04 14.82
N ALA A 121 -5.29 3.03 15.52
CA ALA A 121 -4.92 1.75 14.94
C ALA A 121 -5.49 0.60 15.76
N HIS A 122 -5.93 -0.44 15.09
CA HIS A 122 -6.47 -1.66 15.70
C HIS A 122 -5.80 -2.89 15.11
N ALA A 123 -5.69 -3.95 15.92
CA ALA A 123 -5.28 -5.24 15.40
C ALA A 123 -6.34 -5.74 14.40
N MET A 124 -5.90 -6.19 13.24
CA MET A 124 -6.78 -6.68 12.17
C MET A 124 -7.33 -8.07 12.54
N PRO A 125 -8.65 -8.26 12.65
CA PRO A 125 -9.23 -9.59 12.85
C PRO A 125 -9.14 -10.44 11.57
N PRO A 126 -9.19 -11.78 11.67
CA PRO A 126 -9.08 -12.67 10.51
C PRO A 126 -10.08 -12.36 9.38
N ALA A 127 -11.33 -12.09 9.71
CA ALA A 127 -12.35 -11.71 8.73
C ALA A 127 -11.96 -10.45 7.94
N ALA A 128 -11.34 -9.45 8.59
CA ALA A 128 -10.90 -8.23 7.90
C ALA A 128 -9.67 -8.48 7.01
N LEU A 129 -8.84 -9.49 7.34
CA LEU A 129 -7.74 -9.91 6.48
C LEU A 129 -8.27 -10.62 5.23
N ILE A 130 -9.27 -11.51 5.39
CA ILE A 130 -9.95 -12.14 4.26
C ILE A 130 -10.55 -11.06 3.35
N ASP A 131 -11.27 -10.08 3.91
CA ASP A 131 -11.82 -8.94 3.18
C ASP A 131 -10.75 -8.16 2.41
N LEU A 132 -9.58 -7.91 3.03
CA LEU A 132 -8.48 -7.18 2.39
C LEU A 132 -7.90 -7.96 1.21
N VAL A 133 -7.65 -9.26 1.40
CA VAL A 133 -7.10 -10.12 0.32
C VAL A 133 -8.10 -10.21 -0.83
N ASP A 134 -9.36 -10.41 -0.51
CA ASP A 134 -10.44 -10.42 -1.49
C ASP A 134 -10.51 -9.08 -2.27
N GLU A 135 -10.33 -7.97 -1.60
CA GLU A 135 -10.34 -6.64 -2.23
C GLU A 135 -9.13 -6.42 -3.15
N LEU A 136 -7.95 -6.91 -2.78
CA LEU A 136 -6.73 -6.83 -3.59
C LEU A 136 -6.79 -7.77 -4.81
N THR A 137 -7.42 -8.92 -4.66
CA THR A 137 -7.56 -9.92 -5.73
C THR A 137 -8.82 -9.75 -6.57
N SER A 138 -9.77 -8.94 -6.12
CA SER A 138 -10.98 -8.59 -6.85
C SER A 138 -11.31 -7.09 -6.67
N PRO A 139 -10.53 -6.19 -7.32
CA PRO A 139 -10.63 -4.74 -7.12
C PRO A 139 -11.87 -4.16 -7.80
N THR A 140 -13.03 -4.66 -7.47
CA THR A 140 -14.34 -4.19 -7.97
C THR A 140 -14.91 -3.12 -7.06
N THR A 141 -15.93 -2.39 -7.53
CA THR A 141 -16.62 -1.37 -6.75
C THR A 141 -17.65 -1.95 -5.78
N ALA A 142 -18.09 -3.19 -6.02
CA ALA A 142 -19.05 -3.87 -5.17
C ALA A 142 -18.41 -4.45 -3.92
N ARG A 143 -19.12 -4.41 -2.81
CA ARG A 143 -18.83 -5.18 -1.61
C ARG A 143 -19.95 -6.16 -1.40
N ASP A 144 -19.63 -7.38 -0.98
CA ASP A 144 -20.65 -8.31 -0.50
C ASP A 144 -21.28 -7.70 0.77
N ALA A 145 -22.61 -7.74 0.85
CA ALA A 145 -23.33 -7.05 1.91
C ALA A 145 -22.99 -7.56 3.32
N ASP A 146 -22.62 -8.82 3.40
CA ASP A 146 -22.43 -9.53 4.68
C ASP A 146 -20.97 -9.55 5.18
N GLY A 147 -20.01 -9.03 4.39
CA GLY A 147 -18.57 -9.11 4.70
C GLY A 147 -18.03 -10.52 4.56
N ALA A 148 -16.74 -10.70 4.88
CA ALA A 148 -16.15 -12.02 4.92
C ALA A 148 -16.48 -12.72 6.23
N GLU A 149 -16.95 -13.96 6.15
CA GLU A 149 -17.07 -14.85 7.31
C GLU A 149 -15.74 -15.59 7.51
N TRP A 150 -15.33 -15.72 8.76
CA TRP A 150 -14.15 -16.47 9.12
C TRP A 150 -14.55 -17.77 9.83
N ASN A 151 -14.13 -18.92 9.28
CA ASN A 151 -14.26 -20.22 9.90
C ASN A 151 -12.97 -20.57 10.66
N PRO A 152 -12.96 -20.60 12.01
CA PRO A 152 -11.76 -20.92 12.79
C PRO A 152 -11.28 -22.38 12.64
N LEU A 153 -12.07 -23.24 12.03
CA LEU A 153 -11.74 -24.66 11.82
C LEU A 153 -11.00 -24.91 10.49
N GLU A 154 -10.91 -23.91 9.63
CA GLU A 154 -10.22 -23.98 8.35
C GLU A 154 -8.98 -23.08 8.32
N PRO A 155 -7.92 -23.47 7.60
CA PRO A 155 -6.76 -22.60 7.40
C PRO A 155 -7.15 -21.27 6.77
N LEU A 156 -6.54 -20.18 7.24
CA LEU A 156 -6.87 -18.84 6.79
C LEU A 156 -6.54 -18.61 5.31
N ASP A 157 -5.46 -19.20 4.81
CA ASP A 157 -5.04 -19.13 3.42
C ASP A 157 -6.06 -19.77 2.46
N ALA A 158 -6.72 -20.85 2.89
CA ALA A 158 -7.77 -21.49 2.11
C ALA A 158 -9.05 -20.63 1.99
N GLN A 159 -9.26 -19.70 2.92
CA GLN A 159 -10.44 -18.82 2.95
C GLN A 159 -10.18 -17.45 2.30
N ALA A 160 -8.93 -17.04 2.22
CA ALA A 160 -8.56 -15.68 1.82
C ALA A 160 -8.67 -15.45 0.32
N ILE A 161 -8.44 -16.47 -0.51
CA ILE A 161 -8.47 -16.36 -1.98
C ILE A 161 -9.72 -17.04 -2.51
N ARG A 162 -10.50 -16.31 -3.29
CA ARG A 162 -11.74 -16.83 -3.90
C ARG A 162 -11.43 -17.75 -5.07
N HIS A 163 -12.33 -18.71 -5.31
CA HIS A 163 -12.22 -19.68 -6.41
C HIS A 163 -12.73 -19.14 -7.77
N ASP A 164 -13.48 -18.00 -7.77
CA ASP A 164 -14.06 -17.37 -8.95
C ASP A 164 -13.12 -16.33 -9.61
N ILE A 165 -11.85 -16.37 -9.28
CA ILE A 165 -10.82 -15.48 -9.81
C ILE A 165 -9.95 -16.24 -10.82
N GLU A 166 -9.85 -15.73 -12.03
CA GLU A 166 -8.91 -16.20 -13.04
C GLU A 166 -7.73 -15.23 -13.12
N LEU A 167 -6.51 -15.75 -13.01
CA LEU A 167 -5.29 -15.00 -13.11
C LEU A 167 -4.40 -15.54 -14.24
N GLU A 168 -4.12 -14.70 -15.23
CA GLU A 168 -3.16 -14.98 -16.28
C GLU A 168 -1.89 -14.15 -16.07
N VAL A 169 -0.74 -14.82 -16.07
CA VAL A 169 0.58 -14.20 -15.90
C VAL A 169 1.19 -13.94 -17.27
N ALA A 170 1.33 -12.67 -17.64
CA ALA A 170 2.06 -12.24 -18.82
C ALA A 170 3.45 -11.71 -18.44
N ASP A 171 4.30 -11.40 -19.43
CA ASP A 171 5.70 -11.02 -19.18
C ASP A 171 5.87 -9.75 -18.32
N ASP A 172 4.95 -8.78 -18.46
CA ASP A 172 5.04 -7.44 -17.83
C ASP A 172 3.82 -7.07 -16.99
N ARG A 173 2.83 -7.97 -16.91
CA ARG A 173 1.55 -7.70 -16.23
C ARG A 173 0.86 -8.98 -15.77
N LEU A 174 -0.09 -8.81 -14.87
CA LEU A 174 -1.05 -9.83 -14.51
C LEU A 174 -2.40 -9.43 -15.07
N LEU A 175 -3.08 -10.35 -15.73
CA LEU A 175 -4.45 -10.16 -16.19
C LEU A 175 -5.36 -10.88 -15.21
N LEU A 176 -6.18 -10.12 -14.53
CA LEU A 176 -7.15 -10.61 -13.55
C LEU A 176 -8.54 -10.55 -14.14
N ARG A 177 -9.30 -11.64 -14.05
CA ARG A 177 -10.73 -11.70 -14.34
C ARG A 177 -11.50 -12.09 -13.10
N THR A 178 -12.61 -11.42 -12.84
CA THR A 178 -13.52 -11.70 -11.73
C THR A 178 -14.97 -11.63 -12.22
N GLU A 179 -15.81 -12.54 -11.76
CA GLU A 179 -17.24 -12.60 -12.14
C GLU A 179 -18.13 -11.87 -11.13
N ARG A 180 -17.67 -10.78 -10.54
CA ARG A 180 -18.46 -10.03 -9.58
C ARG A 180 -19.40 -9.05 -10.26
N PHE A 181 -20.67 -9.18 -9.89
CA PHE A 181 -21.74 -8.27 -10.28
C PHE A 181 -22.00 -7.25 -9.16
N ARG A 182 -22.33 -6.04 -9.56
CA ARG A 182 -22.78 -5.00 -8.63
C ARG A 182 -24.27 -5.18 -8.35
N GLU A 183 -24.64 -5.42 -7.09
CA GLU A 183 -26.00 -5.29 -6.62
C GLU A 183 -26.28 -3.79 -6.37
N ILE A 184 -27.19 -3.18 -7.15
CA ILE A 184 -27.55 -1.76 -6.99
C ILE A 184 -28.72 -1.61 -6.00
N GLY A 185 -29.50 -2.65 -5.79
CA GLY A 185 -30.68 -2.69 -4.94
C GLY A 185 -31.49 -3.94 -5.20
N ARG A 186 -32.68 -3.98 -4.63
CA ARG A 186 -33.66 -5.05 -4.89
C ARG A 186 -34.81 -4.48 -5.68
N ASP A 187 -35.33 -5.26 -6.61
CA ASP A 187 -36.57 -4.90 -7.31
C ASP A 187 -37.78 -4.97 -6.33
N ARG A 188 -38.97 -4.54 -6.81
CA ARG A 188 -40.22 -4.58 -6.00
C ARG A 188 -40.61 -5.99 -5.56
N ALA A 189 -40.06 -7.02 -6.18
CA ALA A 189 -40.30 -8.42 -5.85
C ALA A 189 -39.24 -8.95 -4.86
N GLY A 190 -38.23 -8.13 -4.47
CA GLY A 190 -37.16 -8.50 -3.55
C GLY A 190 -35.95 -9.18 -4.21
N ASN A 191 -35.95 -9.28 -5.56
CA ASN A 191 -34.80 -9.84 -6.26
C ASN A 191 -33.69 -8.79 -6.38
N PRO A 192 -32.42 -9.19 -6.31
CA PRO A 192 -31.32 -8.28 -6.51
C PRO A 192 -31.35 -7.68 -7.91
N GLU A 193 -31.35 -6.35 -8.00
CA GLU A 193 -31.11 -5.66 -9.26
C GLU A 193 -29.62 -5.67 -9.56
N VAL A 194 -29.24 -6.41 -10.58
CA VAL A 194 -27.88 -6.47 -11.07
C VAL A 194 -27.65 -5.27 -11.98
N GLY A 195 -26.85 -4.32 -11.52
CA GLY A 195 -26.38 -3.21 -12.36
C GLY A 195 -25.36 -3.66 -13.38
N GLU A 196 -25.01 -2.75 -14.31
CA GLU A 196 -23.93 -2.98 -15.26
C GLU A 196 -22.66 -3.45 -14.53
N CYS A 197 -22.06 -4.53 -15.03
CA CYS A 197 -20.75 -5.00 -14.56
C CYS A 197 -19.73 -3.90 -14.78
N TYR A 198 -19.17 -3.39 -13.70
CA TYR A 198 -17.94 -2.62 -13.78
C TYR A 198 -16.78 -3.57 -14.05
N PRO A 199 -15.59 -3.04 -14.43
CA PRO A 199 -14.61 -3.88 -15.08
C PRO A 199 -14.50 -5.22 -14.36
N ASP A 200 -14.78 -6.28 -15.09
CA ASP A 200 -14.62 -7.68 -14.67
C ASP A 200 -13.21 -8.17 -14.96
N ARG A 201 -12.43 -7.38 -15.71
CA ARG A 201 -11.06 -7.68 -16.15
C ARG A 201 -10.13 -6.52 -15.88
N PHE A 202 -8.99 -6.85 -15.30
CA PHE A 202 -7.99 -5.88 -14.89
C PHE A 202 -6.62 -6.22 -15.46
N ASP A 203 -5.90 -5.19 -15.88
CA ASP A 203 -4.48 -5.18 -16.19
C ASP A 203 -3.77 -4.68 -14.91
N ILE A 204 -3.10 -5.58 -14.20
CA ILE A 204 -2.39 -5.29 -12.96
C ILE A 204 -0.91 -5.20 -13.26
N ARG A 205 -0.29 -4.07 -12.89
CA ARG A 205 1.13 -3.84 -13.11
C ARG A 205 1.80 -3.44 -11.80
N HIS A 206 2.96 -4.02 -11.57
CA HIS A 206 3.79 -3.70 -10.41
C HIS A 206 5.02 -2.90 -10.83
N TYR A 207 5.30 -1.84 -10.10
CA TYR A 207 6.44 -0.96 -10.33
C TYR A 207 7.35 -0.98 -9.11
N ALA A 208 8.62 -1.23 -9.32
CA ALA A 208 9.65 -1.13 -8.30
C ALA A 208 10.50 0.13 -8.54
N VAL A 209 10.97 0.74 -7.46
CA VAL A 209 11.84 1.90 -7.54
C VAL A 209 13.21 1.48 -8.05
N ARG A 210 13.67 2.08 -9.13
CA ARG A 210 15.02 1.87 -9.67
C ARG A 210 16.08 2.63 -8.90
N THR A 211 15.77 3.88 -8.53
CA THR A 211 16.70 4.77 -7.83
C THR A 211 15.91 5.54 -6.78
N MET A 212 16.29 5.40 -5.52
CA MET A 212 15.72 6.21 -4.44
C MET A 212 16.23 7.64 -4.54
N PRO A 213 15.43 8.65 -4.19
CA PRO A 213 15.89 10.03 -4.13
C PRO A 213 17.00 10.15 -3.07
N GLU A 214 18.02 10.96 -3.35
CA GLU A 214 19.12 11.22 -2.42
C GLU A 214 18.65 11.92 -1.15
N ARG A 215 17.62 12.72 -1.26
CA ARG A 215 16.99 13.43 -0.16
C ARG A 215 15.49 13.25 -0.24
N TRP A 216 14.91 13.02 0.90
CA TRP A 216 13.46 12.89 1.02
C TRP A 216 12.95 13.74 2.18
N ALA A 217 11.80 14.34 1.99
CA ALA A 217 11.14 15.13 3.01
C ALA A 217 9.66 14.73 3.12
N PRO A 218 9.05 14.82 4.30
CA PRO A 218 7.66 14.40 4.53
C PRO A 218 6.64 15.02 3.57
N TRP A 219 6.86 16.24 3.10
CA TRP A 219 5.98 16.92 2.13
C TRP A 219 6.06 16.36 0.72
N GLU A 220 7.03 15.51 0.42
CA GLU A 220 7.13 14.80 -0.86
C GLU A 220 6.33 13.49 -0.88
N CYS A 221 5.67 13.13 0.22
CA CYS A 221 4.80 11.93 0.30
C CYS A 221 3.75 11.89 -0.81
N ALA A 222 3.22 13.04 -1.23
CA ALA A 222 2.26 13.12 -2.33
C ALA A 222 2.78 12.51 -3.64
N ARG A 223 4.10 12.55 -3.88
CA ARG A 223 4.72 11.88 -5.03
C ARG A 223 4.76 10.37 -4.87
N LEU A 224 4.84 9.87 -3.64
CA LEU A 224 4.89 8.43 -3.39
C LEU A 224 3.49 7.79 -3.46
N ILE A 225 2.53 8.37 -2.76
CA ILE A 225 1.19 7.78 -2.60
C ILE A 225 0.12 8.37 -3.52
N GLY A 226 0.49 9.36 -4.33
CA GLY A 226 -0.43 10.15 -5.14
C GLY A 226 -1.10 11.28 -4.33
N ASP A 227 -1.62 12.26 -5.04
CA ASP A 227 -2.34 13.39 -4.46
C ASP A 227 -3.69 13.57 -5.17
N MET A 228 -4.78 13.55 -4.41
CA MET A 228 -6.11 13.73 -4.98
C MET A 228 -6.41 15.18 -5.36
N PHE A 229 -5.68 16.14 -4.82
CA PHE A 229 -5.90 17.58 -5.05
C PHE A 229 -5.04 18.16 -6.16
N THR A 230 -3.93 17.49 -6.49
CA THR A 230 -2.97 17.96 -7.50
C THR A 230 -3.03 17.09 -8.74
N ASP A 231 -3.50 17.63 -9.87
CA ASP A 231 -3.70 16.87 -11.11
C ASP A 231 -2.46 16.12 -11.58
N LYS A 232 -1.29 16.73 -11.44
CA LYS A 232 -0.02 16.15 -11.89
C LYS A 232 0.44 14.94 -11.05
N LEU A 233 -0.05 14.83 -9.82
CA LEU A 233 0.33 13.79 -8.86
C LEU A 233 -0.78 12.75 -8.64
N ARG A 234 -1.89 12.87 -9.36
CA ARG A 234 -3.04 11.98 -9.21
C ARG A 234 -2.83 10.68 -9.97
N PHE A 235 -2.96 9.56 -9.28
CA PHE A 235 -2.98 8.25 -9.93
C PHE A 235 -4.30 8.03 -10.68
N PRO A 236 -4.24 7.58 -11.95
CA PRO A 236 -5.41 7.48 -12.82
C PRO A 236 -6.32 6.29 -12.47
N CYS A 237 -5.82 5.28 -11.77
CA CYS A 237 -6.51 4.04 -11.42
C CYS A 237 -6.34 3.73 -9.93
N PRO A 238 -7.10 2.78 -9.36
CA PRO A 238 -6.81 2.24 -8.04
C PRO A 238 -5.38 1.75 -7.94
N THR A 239 -4.73 2.02 -6.80
CA THR A 239 -3.33 1.69 -6.58
C THR A 239 -3.11 1.17 -5.18
N ALA A 240 -2.20 0.22 -5.06
CA ALA A 240 -1.65 -0.22 -3.79
C ALA A 240 -0.16 0.16 -3.74
N THR A 241 0.21 1.03 -2.82
CA THR A 241 1.62 1.36 -2.56
C THR A 241 2.09 0.59 -1.33
N MET A 242 3.26 0.00 -1.42
CA MET A 242 3.84 -0.79 -0.35
C MET A 242 5.24 -0.28 -0.01
N LEU A 243 5.43 0.14 1.23
CA LEU A 243 6.73 0.41 1.83
C LEU A 243 7.09 -0.76 2.72
N CYS A 244 8.20 -1.43 2.41
CA CYS A 244 8.70 -2.55 3.19
C CYS A 244 10.02 -2.16 3.85
N LEU A 245 10.08 -2.27 5.16
CA LEU A 245 11.23 -1.98 5.99
C LEU A 245 11.72 -3.28 6.60
N VAL A 246 12.89 -3.76 6.15
CA VAL A 246 13.52 -4.95 6.72
C VAL A 246 14.59 -4.53 7.71
N TYR A 247 14.47 -5.00 8.94
CA TYR A 247 15.39 -4.73 10.02
C TYR A 247 16.46 -5.84 10.07
N PRO A 248 17.67 -5.64 9.51
CA PRO A 248 18.68 -6.67 9.49
C PRO A 248 19.30 -6.88 10.87
N ASP A 249 20.02 -7.97 11.04
CA ASP A 249 20.95 -8.11 12.15
C ASP A 249 21.96 -6.94 12.13
N GLN A 250 21.95 -6.14 13.20
CA GLN A 250 22.69 -4.88 13.24
C GLN A 250 24.21 -5.10 13.37
N GLU A 251 24.65 -6.17 14.02
CA GLU A 251 26.06 -6.50 14.13
C GLU A 251 26.62 -6.91 12.77
N ALA A 252 25.93 -7.81 12.07
CA ALA A 252 26.32 -8.22 10.72
C ALA A 252 26.23 -7.05 9.72
N ALA A 253 25.25 -6.16 9.86
CA ALA A 253 25.11 -4.98 9.02
C ALA A 253 26.23 -3.97 9.26
N SER A 254 26.59 -3.72 10.52
CA SER A 254 27.71 -2.86 10.91
C SER A 254 29.06 -3.41 10.44
N ALA A 255 29.31 -4.70 10.64
CA ALA A 255 30.53 -5.36 10.15
C ALA A 255 30.68 -5.24 8.62
N ARG A 256 29.56 -5.42 7.89
CA ARG A 256 29.53 -5.25 6.43
C ARG A 256 29.78 -3.82 5.99
N ALA A 257 29.23 -2.84 6.70
CA ALA A 257 29.45 -1.42 6.44
C ALA A 257 30.92 -1.06 6.68
N GLY A 258 31.53 -1.53 7.79
CA GLY A 258 32.94 -1.36 8.09
C GLY A 258 33.87 -1.96 7.03
N TYR A 259 33.56 -3.17 6.56
CA TYR A 259 34.30 -3.80 5.47
C TYR A 259 34.23 -2.98 4.17
N LYS A 260 33.04 -2.51 3.81
CA LYS A 260 32.84 -1.67 2.62
C LYS A 260 33.60 -0.33 2.74
N PHE A 261 33.56 0.31 3.90
CA PHE A 261 34.31 1.52 4.17
C PHE A 261 35.84 1.30 3.99
N MET A 262 36.40 0.28 4.63
CA MET A 262 37.84 -0.04 4.49
C MET A 262 38.22 -0.32 3.04
N ARG A 263 37.40 -1.10 2.32
CA ARG A 263 37.64 -1.43 0.91
C ARG A 263 37.60 -0.19 0.01
N THR A 264 36.57 0.66 0.15
CA THR A 264 36.42 1.88 -0.68
C THR A 264 37.54 2.88 -0.38
N THR A 265 37.92 3.02 0.89
CA THR A 265 39.04 3.88 1.32
C THR A 265 40.36 3.39 0.73
N SER A 266 40.68 2.09 0.84
CA SER A 266 41.86 1.53 0.25
C SER A 266 41.91 1.71 -1.26
N LEU A 267 40.80 1.52 -1.97
CA LEU A 267 40.70 1.72 -3.42
C LEU A 267 40.85 3.20 -3.78
N SER A 268 40.30 4.12 -3.00
CA SER A 268 40.41 5.58 -3.25
C SER A 268 41.81 6.13 -3.13
N GLN A 269 42.67 5.45 -2.38
CA GLN A 269 44.11 5.80 -2.20
C GLN A 269 45.02 5.25 -3.33
N THR A 270 44.48 4.44 -4.24
CA THR A 270 45.26 3.90 -5.36
C THR A 270 45.48 4.94 -6.48
N ARG A 271 46.55 4.78 -7.26
CA ARG A 271 46.81 5.67 -8.42
C ARG A 271 45.66 5.65 -9.46
N SER A 272 45.01 4.52 -9.60
CA SER A 272 43.86 4.33 -10.52
C SER A 272 42.58 5.05 -10.04
N ALA A 273 42.47 5.42 -8.77
CA ALA A 273 41.31 6.15 -8.25
C ALA A 273 41.10 7.52 -8.91
N ARG A 274 42.19 8.13 -9.43
CA ARG A 274 42.08 9.40 -10.20
C ARG A 274 41.18 9.32 -11.42
N PHE A 275 40.98 8.12 -11.95
CA PHE A 275 40.10 7.86 -13.12
C PHE A 275 38.66 7.45 -12.71
N LEU A 276 38.40 7.29 -11.41
CA LEU A 276 37.15 6.80 -10.85
C LEU A 276 36.64 7.74 -9.75
N PRO A 277 36.15 8.95 -10.10
CA PRO A 277 35.71 9.96 -9.11
C PRO A 277 34.64 9.43 -8.15
N ARG A 278 33.80 8.49 -8.59
CA ARG A 278 32.79 7.84 -7.73
C ARG A 278 33.36 7.09 -6.52
N LEU A 279 34.64 6.67 -6.55
CA LEU A 279 35.26 5.98 -5.40
C LEU A 279 35.44 6.89 -4.21
N ALA A 280 35.77 8.17 -4.45
CA ALA A 280 35.92 9.15 -3.37
C ALA A 280 34.55 9.47 -2.73
N GLU A 281 33.53 9.63 -3.54
CA GLU A 281 32.15 9.85 -3.08
C GLU A 281 31.66 8.64 -2.26
N GLN A 282 31.82 7.42 -2.76
CA GLN A 282 31.46 6.20 -2.04
C GLN A 282 32.22 6.03 -0.73
N SER A 283 33.50 6.42 -0.67
CA SER A 283 34.25 6.38 0.56
C SER A 283 33.69 7.33 1.60
N ALA A 284 33.35 8.56 1.20
CA ALA A 284 32.73 9.56 2.08
C ALA A 284 31.34 9.11 2.57
N GLU A 285 30.53 8.52 1.70
CA GLU A 285 29.23 7.95 2.06
C GLU A 285 29.37 6.83 3.11
N TRP A 286 30.28 5.88 2.90
CA TRP A 286 30.52 4.81 3.88
C TRP A 286 31.13 5.30 5.18
N GLN A 287 31.95 6.36 5.15
CA GLN A 287 32.42 7.05 6.34
C GLN A 287 31.28 7.64 7.14
N HIS A 288 30.35 8.30 6.47
CA HIS A 288 29.15 8.84 7.10
C HIS A 288 28.30 7.74 7.74
N VAL A 289 28.03 6.64 7.00
CA VAL A 289 27.31 5.47 7.54
C VAL A 289 28.00 4.91 8.79
N GLN A 290 29.33 4.80 8.80
CA GLN A 290 30.09 4.34 9.97
C GLN A 290 29.93 5.29 11.17
N ALA A 291 30.00 6.59 10.95
CA ALA A 291 29.83 7.59 12.01
C ALA A 291 28.41 7.51 12.63
N GLU A 292 27.37 7.35 11.79
CA GLU A 292 26.00 7.21 12.24
C GLU A 292 25.78 5.91 13.05
N LEU A 293 26.40 4.80 12.63
CA LEU A 293 26.35 3.54 13.37
C LEU A 293 27.06 3.62 14.72
N GLN A 294 28.21 4.31 14.78
CA GLN A 294 28.93 4.56 16.04
C GLN A 294 28.14 5.47 16.98
N ALA A 295 27.32 6.38 16.43
CA ALA A 295 26.38 7.20 17.20
C ALA A 295 25.14 6.41 17.69
N GLY A 296 25.06 5.09 17.43
CA GLY A 296 24.00 4.22 17.89
C GLY A 296 22.79 4.12 16.95
N LYS A 297 22.82 4.77 15.78
CA LYS A 297 21.76 4.65 14.78
C LYS A 297 21.75 3.24 14.16
N LYS A 298 20.59 2.81 13.71
CA LYS A 298 20.37 1.47 13.14
C LYS A 298 20.22 1.53 11.63
N LEU A 299 20.64 0.46 10.97
CA LEU A 299 20.45 0.29 9.53
C LEU A 299 19.11 -0.40 9.26
N VAL A 300 18.40 0.10 8.28
CA VAL A 300 17.15 -0.48 7.77
C VAL A 300 17.26 -0.63 6.26
N LYS A 301 16.80 -1.75 5.71
CA LYS A 301 16.64 -1.89 4.26
C LYS A 301 15.24 -1.45 3.88
N VAL A 302 15.17 -0.58 2.87
CA VAL A 302 13.91 -0.01 2.39
C VAL A 302 13.62 -0.54 1.01
N PHE A 303 12.39 -1.02 0.81
CA PHE A 303 11.84 -1.38 -0.49
C PHE A 303 10.54 -0.63 -0.67
N TYR A 304 10.33 -0.11 -1.85
CA TYR A 304 9.09 0.57 -2.20
C TYR A 304 8.58 0.04 -3.52
N GLY A 305 7.30 -0.28 -3.57
CA GLY A 305 6.61 -0.74 -4.76
C GLY A 305 5.23 -0.12 -4.89
N LEU A 306 4.76 -0.01 -6.12
CA LEU A 306 3.43 0.43 -6.45
C LEU A 306 2.80 -0.59 -7.38
N THR A 307 1.57 -1.00 -7.06
CA THR A 307 0.73 -1.85 -7.91
C THR A 307 -0.44 -1.03 -8.41
N SER A 308 -0.67 -1.03 -9.72
CA SER A 308 -1.81 -0.37 -10.34
C SER A 308 -2.83 -1.41 -10.81
N PHE A 309 -4.12 -1.08 -10.65
CA PHE A 309 -5.25 -1.90 -11.06
C PHE A 309 -6.01 -1.15 -12.15
N SER A 310 -5.73 -1.43 -13.39
CA SER A 310 -6.33 -0.75 -14.54
C SER A 310 -7.42 -1.62 -15.17
N PRO A 311 -8.54 -1.08 -15.62
CA PRO A 311 -9.45 -1.82 -16.49
C PRO A 311 -8.71 -2.33 -17.72
N LEU A 312 -9.07 -3.51 -18.21
CA LEU A 312 -8.44 -4.11 -19.38
C LEU A 312 -8.43 -3.13 -20.57
N GLY A 313 -7.27 -3.01 -21.22
CA GLY A 313 -7.05 -2.09 -22.35
C GLY A 313 -6.65 -0.66 -21.95
N GLN A 314 -6.68 -0.28 -20.65
CA GLN A 314 -6.24 1.03 -20.19
C GLN A 314 -4.85 1.01 -19.51
N GLY A 315 -4.27 -0.16 -19.31
CA GLY A 315 -3.00 -0.33 -18.58
C GLY A 315 -1.85 0.51 -19.14
N ASP A 316 -1.64 0.52 -20.46
CA ASP A 316 -0.56 1.30 -21.10
C ASP A 316 -0.73 2.82 -20.96
N ALA A 317 -1.97 3.30 -20.97
CA ALA A 317 -2.27 4.72 -20.76
C ALA A 317 -2.00 5.13 -19.30
N HIS A 318 -2.46 4.32 -18.35
CA HIS A 318 -2.25 4.55 -16.92
C HIS A 318 -0.77 4.44 -16.54
N GLU A 319 -0.04 3.47 -17.08
CA GLU A 319 1.39 3.34 -16.89
C GLU A 319 2.17 4.59 -17.29
N ARG A 320 1.85 5.17 -18.46
CA ARG A 320 2.48 6.42 -18.91
C ARG A 320 2.25 7.57 -17.93
N LEU A 321 1.03 7.70 -17.39
CA LEU A 321 0.69 8.72 -16.40
C LEU A 321 1.41 8.48 -15.07
N ILE A 322 1.43 7.24 -14.57
CA ILE A 322 2.14 6.87 -13.34
C ILE A 322 3.64 7.15 -13.48
N LYS A 323 4.26 6.72 -14.59
CA LYS A 323 5.68 7.01 -14.85
C LYS A 323 5.99 8.50 -14.96
N ALA A 324 5.03 9.32 -15.38
CA ALA A 324 5.21 10.78 -15.44
C ALA A 324 5.22 11.43 -14.05
N ILE A 325 4.52 10.85 -13.07
CA ILE A 325 4.53 11.34 -11.67
C ILE A 325 5.90 11.16 -11.02
N TYR A 326 6.62 10.08 -11.37
CA TYR A 326 7.92 9.71 -10.79
C TYR A 326 9.15 10.22 -11.57
N LYS A 327 8.94 10.93 -12.65
CA LYS A 327 10.02 11.60 -13.42
C LYS A 327 10.31 12.99 -12.88
#